data_f4f8a7b8a53e65576d9722bbd524a475
#
_entry.id   f4f8a7b8a53e65576d9722bbd524a475
#
_cell.length_a   1.000
_cell.length_b   1.000
_cell.length_c   1.000
_cell.angle_alpha   90.00
_cell.angle_beta   90.00
_cell.angle_gamma   90.00
#
_symmetry.space_group_name_H-M   'P 1'
#
loop_
_entity.id
_entity.type
_entity.pdbx_description
1 polymer ?
#
loop_
_entity_poly.entity_id
_entity_poly.type
_entity_poly.pdbx_seq_one_letter_code
_entity_poly.pdbx_strand_id
1 'polypeptide(L)'
;MIDVLSKYAVAVPIKSKTLPDVVAGTMERLQKMKAQPKTIYTDDERGIASAEFKEYVDCEGIELYRTRNHPAFAERFIRTFKDKLFKRVENDEKKGKENIQWTDYIFEILLTYNNKDIHSATGLTPNEARKEKNEFKTKLNVSVKARKERTYPTLEVGDKVKIMRKKAITEKERTSNWLAGEYVVEEIFERLNQKYYRLAGYNRPLMRHELLKV
;
A
#
# COMPACT_ATOMS: atom_id res chain seq x y z
N MET A 1 -0.10 -7.83 6.01
CA MET A 1 0.22 -6.56 6.71
C MET A 1 1.70 -6.29 6.57
N ILE A 2 2.10 -5.04 6.43
CA ILE A 2 3.51 -4.63 6.33
C ILE A 2 3.74 -3.36 7.16
N ASP A 3 4.82 -3.31 7.92
CA ASP A 3 5.27 -2.09 8.60
C ASP A 3 5.91 -1.14 7.58
N VAL A 4 5.43 0.10 7.54
CA VAL A 4 5.85 1.10 6.54
C VAL A 4 7.30 1.54 6.75
N LEU A 5 7.80 1.57 7.99
CA LEU A 5 9.17 1.97 8.29
C LEU A 5 10.17 0.83 7.99
N SER A 6 10.05 -0.27 8.69
CA SER A 6 11.02 -1.38 8.61
C SER A 6 10.82 -2.29 7.40
N LYS A 7 9.64 -2.24 6.78
CA LYS A 7 9.18 -3.19 5.75
C LYS A 7 8.96 -4.61 6.26
N TYR A 8 8.93 -4.81 7.58
CA TYR A 8 8.62 -6.10 8.16
C TYR A 8 7.19 -6.51 7.81
N ALA A 9 7.02 -7.74 7.34
CA ALA A 9 5.75 -8.20 6.80
C ALA A 9 5.25 -9.45 7.51
N VAL A 10 3.93 -9.53 7.63
CA VAL A 10 3.20 -10.68 8.15
C VAL A 10 2.06 -11.01 7.19
N ALA A 11 1.86 -12.29 6.92
CA ALA A 11 0.72 -12.81 6.20
C ALA A 11 0.08 -13.94 6.99
N VAL A 12 -1.24 -13.98 6.98
CA VAL A 12 -2.06 -14.99 7.62
C VAL A 12 -3.09 -15.44 6.60
N PRO A 13 -3.23 -16.75 6.33
CA PRO A 13 -4.30 -17.25 5.48
C PRO A 13 -5.64 -17.08 6.21
N ILE A 14 -6.64 -16.63 5.49
CA ILE A 14 -8.03 -16.57 5.98
C ILE A 14 -8.90 -17.45 5.09
N LYS A 15 -9.94 -18.04 5.67
CA LYS A 15 -10.81 -18.97 4.95
C LYS A 15 -11.73 -18.26 3.97
N SER A 16 -12.21 -17.09 4.35
CA SER A 16 -13.12 -16.30 3.54
C SER A 16 -12.89 -14.80 3.72
N LYS A 17 -13.56 -13.99 2.90
CA LYS A 17 -13.58 -12.52 3.03
C LYS A 17 -14.76 -12.03 3.88
N THR A 18 -15.35 -12.88 4.70
CA THR A 18 -16.38 -12.45 5.65
C THR A 18 -15.77 -11.57 6.73
N LEU A 19 -16.59 -10.71 7.30
CA LEU A 19 -16.13 -9.78 8.33
C LEU A 19 -15.48 -10.49 9.53
N PRO A 20 -16.06 -11.56 10.12
CA PRO A 20 -15.42 -12.28 11.22
C PRO A 20 -14.03 -12.82 10.86
N ASP A 21 -13.86 -13.40 9.67
CA ASP A 21 -12.58 -13.95 9.22
C ASP A 21 -11.54 -12.82 9.00
N VAL A 22 -11.97 -11.68 8.49
CA VAL A 22 -11.10 -10.51 8.28
C VAL A 22 -10.65 -9.93 9.62
N VAL A 23 -11.55 -9.78 10.58
CA VAL A 23 -11.24 -9.29 11.94
C VAL A 23 -10.29 -10.26 12.63
N ALA A 24 -10.64 -11.55 12.71
CA ALA A 24 -9.80 -12.58 13.32
C ALA A 24 -8.39 -12.64 12.67
N GLY A 25 -8.33 -12.62 11.34
CA GLY A 25 -7.05 -12.59 10.61
C GLY A 25 -6.26 -11.30 10.85
N THR A 26 -6.91 -10.18 11.14
CA THR A 26 -6.23 -8.94 11.49
C THR A 26 -5.67 -8.99 12.90
N MET A 27 -6.43 -9.51 13.87
CA MET A 27 -5.95 -9.75 15.24
C MET A 27 -4.71 -10.64 15.24
N GLU A 28 -4.75 -11.77 14.52
CA GLU A 28 -3.60 -12.66 14.40
C GLU A 28 -2.38 -11.99 13.76
N ARG A 29 -2.60 -11.13 12.73
CA ARG A 29 -1.51 -10.35 12.12
C ARG A 29 -0.90 -9.36 13.10
N LEU A 30 -1.70 -8.66 13.90
CA LEU A 30 -1.21 -7.73 14.92
C LEU A 30 -0.37 -8.46 15.97
N GLN A 31 -0.83 -9.61 16.46
CA GLN A 31 -0.05 -10.43 17.39
C GLN A 31 1.30 -10.88 16.78
N LYS A 32 1.29 -11.34 15.52
CA LYS A 32 2.50 -11.76 14.82
C LYS A 32 3.45 -10.60 14.49
N MET A 33 2.94 -9.39 14.36
CA MET A 33 3.77 -8.19 14.22
C MET A 33 4.62 -7.91 15.47
N LYS A 34 4.21 -8.39 16.65
CA LYS A 34 4.87 -8.15 17.95
C LYS A 34 5.14 -6.66 18.21
N ALA A 35 4.31 -5.81 17.69
CA ALA A 35 4.33 -4.36 17.89
C ALA A 35 2.94 -3.82 17.62
N GLN A 36 2.44 -2.96 18.48
CA GLN A 36 1.16 -2.29 18.29
C GLN A 36 1.37 -1.10 17.34
N PRO A 37 0.74 -1.08 16.16
CA PRO A 37 0.85 0.06 15.26
C PRO A 37 0.04 1.24 15.84
N LYS A 38 0.51 2.45 15.61
CA LYS A 38 -0.28 3.66 15.91
C LYS A 38 -1.39 3.86 14.89
N THR A 39 -1.11 3.49 13.64
CA THR A 39 -2.01 3.70 12.52
C THR A 39 -2.01 2.49 11.58
N ILE A 40 -3.17 2.17 11.03
CA ILE A 40 -3.34 1.19 9.95
C ILE A 40 -3.80 1.91 8.71
N TYR A 41 -3.04 1.76 7.62
CA TYR A 41 -3.42 2.20 6.29
C TYR A 41 -4.04 1.05 5.51
N THR A 42 -5.23 1.25 4.96
CA THR A 42 -5.94 0.25 4.16
C THR A 42 -6.68 0.90 2.99
N ASP A 43 -7.03 0.10 1.99
CA ASP A 43 -7.99 0.48 0.97
C ASP A 43 -9.43 0.43 1.51
N ASP A 44 -10.38 0.87 0.69
CA ASP A 44 -11.79 0.94 1.05
C ASP A 44 -12.53 -0.40 0.76
N GLU A 45 -11.87 -1.54 1.03
CA GLU A 45 -12.47 -2.86 0.86
C GLU A 45 -13.59 -3.09 1.90
N ARG A 46 -14.75 -3.64 1.46
CA ARG A 46 -15.98 -3.70 2.28
C ARG A 46 -15.80 -4.33 3.65
N GLY A 47 -14.97 -5.37 3.78
CA GLY A 47 -14.74 -6.05 5.07
C GLY A 47 -13.98 -5.18 6.07
N ILE A 48 -13.09 -4.32 5.60
CA ILE A 48 -12.26 -3.41 6.43
C ILE A 48 -12.97 -2.07 6.63
N ALA A 49 -13.89 -1.73 5.74
CA ALA A 49 -14.71 -0.51 5.83
C ALA A 49 -15.89 -0.62 6.79
N SER A 50 -16.10 -1.79 7.42
CA SER A 50 -17.23 -2.03 8.31
C SER A 50 -17.11 -1.24 9.63
N ALA A 51 -18.26 -0.97 10.24
CA ALA A 51 -18.31 -0.29 11.53
C ALA A 51 -17.64 -1.14 12.63
N GLU A 52 -17.87 -2.44 12.61
CA GLU A 52 -17.32 -3.39 13.58
C GLU A 52 -15.79 -3.48 13.50
N PHE A 53 -15.22 -3.45 12.29
CA PHE A 53 -13.76 -3.40 12.15
C PHE A 53 -13.20 -2.08 12.68
N LYS A 54 -13.89 -0.98 12.43
CA LYS A 54 -13.49 0.32 12.97
C LYS A 54 -13.56 0.32 14.50
N GLU A 55 -14.64 -0.15 15.08
CA GLU A 55 -14.79 -0.26 16.54
C GLU A 55 -13.67 -1.10 17.16
N TYR A 56 -13.33 -2.24 16.54
CA TYR A 56 -12.22 -3.07 16.99
C TYR A 56 -10.89 -2.29 17.01
N VAL A 57 -10.51 -1.62 15.93
CA VAL A 57 -9.24 -0.88 15.89
C VAL A 57 -9.23 0.34 16.81
N ASP A 58 -10.38 0.99 16.99
CA ASP A 58 -10.55 2.10 17.93
C ASP A 58 -10.38 1.63 19.39
N CYS A 59 -10.93 0.45 19.77
CA CYS A 59 -10.72 -0.18 21.07
C CYS A 59 -9.24 -0.52 21.34
N GLU A 60 -8.51 -0.91 20.32
CA GLU A 60 -7.06 -1.17 20.38
C GLU A 60 -6.22 0.14 20.40
N GLY A 61 -6.84 1.30 20.33
CA GLY A 61 -6.17 2.60 20.26
C GLY A 61 -5.41 2.81 18.94
N ILE A 62 -5.86 2.18 17.87
CA ILE A 62 -5.23 2.23 16.56
C ILE A 62 -6.04 3.17 15.66
N GLU A 63 -5.40 4.16 15.07
CA GLU A 63 -6.02 5.06 14.12
C GLU A 63 -6.13 4.38 12.73
N LEU A 64 -7.34 4.33 12.17
CA LEU A 64 -7.61 3.71 10.87
C LEU A 64 -7.67 4.76 9.76
N TYR A 65 -6.70 4.73 8.84
CA TYR A 65 -6.71 5.53 7.63
C TYR A 65 -7.17 4.71 6.43
N ARG A 66 -8.31 5.09 5.88
CA ARG A 66 -8.83 4.49 4.64
C ARG A 66 -8.50 5.36 3.44
N THR A 67 -7.98 4.78 2.40
CA THR A 67 -7.62 5.48 1.16
C THR A 67 -8.34 4.86 -0.03
N ARG A 68 -8.74 5.69 -0.99
CA ARG A 68 -9.24 5.21 -2.29
C ARG A 68 -8.13 4.72 -3.20
N ASN A 69 -6.90 5.12 -2.93
CA ASN A 69 -5.73 4.59 -3.62
C ASN A 69 -5.23 3.36 -2.89
N HIS A 70 -4.80 2.39 -3.69
CA HIS A 70 -4.20 1.18 -3.13
C HIS A 70 -2.95 1.52 -2.30
N PRO A 71 -2.80 0.91 -1.11
CA PRO A 71 -1.63 1.13 -0.28
C PRO A 71 -0.37 0.54 -0.95
N ALA A 72 0.40 1.39 -1.63
CA ALA A 72 1.51 1.00 -2.50
C ALA A 72 2.55 0.06 -1.85
N PHE A 73 2.77 0.20 -0.54
CA PHE A 73 3.68 -0.70 0.19
C PHE A 73 3.11 -2.10 0.33
N ALA A 74 1.82 -2.22 0.64
CA ALA A 74 1.15 -3.51 0.74
C ALA A 74 1.08 -4.20 -0.62
N GLU A 75 0.73 -3.47 -1.68
CA GLU A 75 0.69 -4.03 -3.04
C GLU A 75 2.06 -4.54 -3.52
N ARG A 76 3.11 -3.76 -3.27
CA ARG A 76 4.47 -4.19 -3.62
C ARG A 76 4.88 -5.43 -2.86
N PHE A 77 4.56 -5.51 -1.57
CA PHE A 77 4.78 -6.71 -0.77
C PHE A 77 3.99 -7.90 -1.32
N ILE A 78 2.69 -7.72 -1.59
CA ILE A 78 1.83 -8.78 -2.15
C ILE A 78 2.40 -9.30 -3.47
N ARG A 79 2.86 -8.42 -4.35
CA ARG A 79 3.51 -8.83 -5.61
C ARG A 79 4.76 -9.67 -5.35
N THR A 80 5.67 -9.18 -4.53
CA THR A 80 6.90 -9.90 -4.17
C THR A 80 6.61 -11.25 -3.52
N PHE A 81 5.60 -11.30 -2.65
CA PHE A 81 5.16 -12.52 -1.99
C PHE A 81 4.59 -13.53 -3.01
N LYS A 82 3.71 -13.09 -3.89
CA LYS A 82 3.14 -13.93 -4.95
C LYS A 82 4.20 -14.47 -5.89
N ASP A 83 5.14 -13.63 -6.32
CA ASP A 83 6.25 -14.06 -7.20
C ASP A 83 7.09 -15.17 -6.56
N LYS A 84 7.39 -15.05 -5.25
CA LYS A 84 8.11 -16.08 -4.50
C LYS A 84 7.28 -17.35 -4.35
N LEU A 85 5.98 -17.20 -4.08
CA LEU A 85 5.05 -18.31 -3.90
C LEU A 85 4.92 -19.14 -5.19
N PHE A 86 4.61 -18.47 -6.29
CA PHE A 86 4.42 -19.16 -7.57
C PHE A 86 5.69 -19.88 -8.04
N LYS A 87 6.86 -19.27 -7.87
CA LYS A 87 8.14 -19.94 -8.19
C LYS A 87 8.36 -21.21 -7.38
N ARG A 88 7.94 -21.24 -6.11
CA ARG A 88 8.07 -22.45 -5.27
C ARG A 88 7.09 -23.52 -5.67
N VAL A 89 5.83 -23.16 -5.87
CA VAL A 89 4.79 -24.05 -6.35
C VAL A 89 5.25 -24.69 -7.67
N GLU A 90 5.63 -23.89 -8.65
CA GLU A 90 6.11 -24.36 -9.96
C GLU A 90 7.33 -25.30 -9.83
N ASN A 91 8.28 -24.99 -8.95
CA ASN A 91 9.43 -25.85 -8.73
C ASN A 91 9.06 -27.21 -8.12
N ASP A 92 8.11 -27.23 -7.21
CA ASP A 92 7.65 -28.48 -6.57
C ASP A 92 6.79 -29.31 -7.54
N GLU A 93 5.96 -28.67 -8.37
CA GLU A 93 5.24 -29.30 -9.47
C GLU A 93 6.20 -29.98 -10.46
N LYS A 94 7.28 -29.28 -10.86
CA LYS A 94 8.32 -29.81 -11.75
C LYS A 94 9.07 -30.99 -11.14
N LYS A 95 9.11 -31.10 -9.80
CA LYS A 95 9.68 -32.25 -9.08
C LYS A 95 8.69 -33.41 -8.89
N GLY A 96 7.47 -33.28 -9.41
CA GLY A 96 6.43 -34.29 -9.30
C GLY A 96 5.76 -34.37 -7.93
N LYS A 97 5.83 -33.29 -7.13
CA LYS A 97 5.15 -33.26 -5.83
C LYS A 97 3.63 -33.13 -6.05
N GLU A 98 2.88 -34.04 -5.48
CA GLU A 98 1.41 -34.03 -5.51
C GLU A 98 0.84 -33.27 -4.29
N ASN A 99 -0.41 -32.85 -4.41
CA ASN A 99 -1.18 -32.19 -3.33
C ASN A 99 -0.50 -30.93 -2.75
N ILE A 100 0.05 -30.07 -3.60
CA ILE A 100 0.71 -28.85 -3.18
C ILE A 100 -0.31 -27.85 -2.62
N GLN A 101 -0.19 -27.50 -1.35
CA GLN A 101 -0.97 -26.44 -0.74
C GLN A 101 -0.13 -25.17 -0.62
N TRP A 102 -0.58 -24.07 -1.22
CA TRP A 102 0.14 -22.80 -1.19
C TRP A 102 0.35 -22.26 0.23
N THR A 103 -0.51 -22.61 1.17
CA THR A 103 -0.42 -22.20 2.58
C THR A 103 0.85 -22.68 3.26
N ASP A 104 1.40 -23.83 2.83
CA ASP A 104 2.58 -24.46 3.42
C ASP A 104 3.86 -23.61 3.21
N TYR A 105 3.86 -22.80 2.17
CA TYR A 105 5.03 -21.95 1.83
C TYR A 105 5.01 -20.59 2.51
N ILE A 106 3.88 -20.17 3.13
CA ILE A 106 3.74 -18.82 3.70
C ILE A 106 4.86 -18.51 4.68
N PHE A 107 5.06 -19.42 5.64
CA PHE A 107 6.06 -19.23 6.70
C PHE A 107 7.47 -19.09 6.15
N GLU A 108 7.87 -19.98 5.25
CA GLU A 108 9.21 -19.97 4.67
C GLU A 108 9.47 -18.72 3.81
N ILE A 109 8.46 -18.28 3.05
CA ILE A 109 8.56 -17.06 2.24
C ILE A 109 8.72 -15.84 3.15
N LEU A 110 7.92 -15.74 4.22
CA LEU A 110 8.02 -14.66 5.19
C LEU A 110 9.34 -14.67 5.93
N LEU A 111 9.84 -15.85 6.29
CA LEU A 111 11.14 -16.01 6.94
C LEU A 111 12.27 -15.49 6.02
N THR A 112 12.24 -15.87 4.75
CA THR A 112 13.19 -15.39 3.74
C THR A 112 13.08 -13.89 3.55
N TYR A 113 11.87 -13.37 3.36
CA TYR A 113 11.61 -11.95 3.16
C TYR A 113 12.09 -11.10 4.34
N ASN A 114 11.77 -11.51 5.56
CA ASN A 114 12.07 -10.72 6.74
C ASN A 114 13.54 -10.82 7.20
N ASN A 115 14.25 -11.93 6.90
CA ASN A 115 15.59 -12.19 7.43
C ASN A 115 16.70 -12.14 6.39
N LYS A 116 16.40 -12.39 5.10
CA LYS A 116 17.44 -12.51 4.06
C LYS A 116 17.35 -11.40 3.02
N ASP A 117 16.14 -10.96 2.66
CA ASP A 117 15.96 -9.97 1.61
C ASP A 117 16.33 -8.57 2.14
N ILE A 118 17.30 -7.93 1.52
CA ILE A 118 17.64 -6.53 1.81
C ILE A 118 16.67 -5.62 1.08
N HIS A 119 15.97 -4.76 1.84
CA HIS A 119 15.01 -3.85 1.27
C HIS A 119 15.67 -2.55 0.81
N SER A 120 15.47 -2.18 -0.47
CA SER A 120 16.12 -1.01 -1.08
C SER A 120 15.83 0.34 -0.39
N ALA A 121 14.72 0.45 0.35
CA ALA A 121 14.39 1.69 1.07
C ALA A 121 15.12 1.82 2.40
N THR A 122 15.39 0.71 3.07
CA THR A 122 16.06 0.70 4.39
C THR A 122 17.54 0.38 4.28
N GLY A 123 17.96 -0.31 3.21
CA GLY A 123 19.31 -0.86 3.05
C GLY A 123 19.62 -2.00 4.03
N LEU A 124 18.59 -2.54 4.68
CA LEU A 124 18.66 -3.60 5.69
C LEU A 124 17.59 -4.65 5.42
N THR A 125 17.73 -5.83 6.04
CA THR A 125 16.61 -6.77 6.10
C THR A 125 15.52 -6.20 7.00
N PRO A 126 14.23 -6.53 6.79
CA PRO A 126 13.16 -6.05 7.64
C PRO A 126 13.37 -6.31 9.14
N ASN A 127 13.89 -7.48 9.50
CA ASN A 127 14.19 -7.77 10.91
C ASN A 127 15.35 -6.93 11.46
N GLU A 128 16.38 -6.65 10.69
CA GLU A 128 17.44 -5.75 11.12
C GLU A 128 16.94 -4.30 11.24
N ALA A 129 16.08 -3.87 10.30
CA ALA A 129 15.50 -2.53 10.31
C ALA A 129 14.62 -2.25 11.54
N ARG A 130 14.04 -3.29 12.18
CA ARG A 130 13.22 -3.17 13.40
C ARG A 130 14.04 -3.03 14.67
N LYS A 131 15.33 -3.38 14.65
CA LYS A 131 16.14 -3.29 15.86
C LYS A 131 16.39 -1.84 16.24
N GLU A 132 16.26 -1.52 17.53
CA GLU A 132 16.41 -0.18 18.07
C GLU A 132 17.75 0.46 17.65
N LYS A 133 18.84 -0.30 17.72
CA LYS A 133 20.18 0.17 17.27
C LYS A 133 20.23 0.62 15.80
N ASN A 134 19.30 0.18 14.96
CA ASN A 134 19.23 0.51 13.56
C ASN A 134 18.14 1.55 13.23
N GLU A 135 17.38 2.01 14.23
CA GLU A 135 16.23 2.90 14.04
C GLU A 135 16.61 4.19 13.30
N PHE A 136 17.66 4.85 13.78
CA PHE A 136 18.16 6.08 13.16
C PHE A 136 18.56 5.86 11.69
N LYS A 137 19.35 4.82 11.42
CA LYS A 137 19.78 4.47 10.05
C LYS A 137 18.59 4.16 9.15
N THR A 138 17.61 3.43 9.68
CA THR A 138 16.38 3.08 8.95
C THR A 138 15.58 4.33 8.58
N LYS A 139 15.33 5.21 9.56
CA LYS A 139 14.62 6.48 9.35
C LYS A 139 15.36 7.38 8.34
N LEU A 140 16.68 7.48 8.46
CA LEU A 140 17.50 8.28 7.55
C LEU A 140 17.39 7.77 6.11
N ASN A 141 17.60 6.47 5.89
CA ASN A 141 17.55 5.86 4.56
C ASN A 141 16.16 6.03 3.92
N VAL A 142 15.10 5.80 4.68
CA VAL A 142 13.73 5.99 4.20
C VAL A 142 13.46 7.45 3.84
N SER A 143 13.91 8.41 4.67
CA SER A 143 13.73 9.84 4.40
C SER A 143 14.54 10.32 3.19
N VAL A 144 15.77 9.84 3.02
CA VAL A 144 16.59 10.15 1.84
C VAL A 144 15.93 9.63 0.56
N LYS A 145 15.36 8.42 0.63
CA LYS A 145 14.65 7.86 -0.52
C LYS A 145 13.36 8.65 -0.83
N ALA A 146 12.61 9.03 0.19
CA ALA A 146 11.39 9.83 0.04
C ALA A 146 11.68 11.20 -0.60
N ARG A 147 12.81 11.84 -0.27
CA ARG A 147 13.22 13.11 -0.88
C ARG A 147 13.52 13.01 -2.38
N LYS A 148 13.79 11.82 -2.89
CA LYS A 148 13.99 11.58 -4.34
C LYS A 148 12.67 11.35 -5.08
N GLU A 149 11.56 11.23 -4.38
CA GLU A 149 10.25 11.09 -4.99
C GLU A 149 9.75 12.46 -5.49
N ARG A 150 8.90 12.45 -6.52
CA ARG A 150 8.35 13.68 -7.08
C ARG A 150 7.52 14.43 -6.04
N THR A 151 7.92 15.66 -5.74
CA THR A 151 7.08 16.61 -5.01
C THR A 151 6.27 17.39 -6.03
N TYR A 152 4.96 17.49 -5.80
CA TYR A 152 4.09 18.31 -6.64
C TYR A 152 3.87 19.67 -5.96
N PRO A 153 4.01 20.80 -6.71
CA PRO A 153 3.63 22.10 -6.17
C PRO A 153 2.20 22.09 -5.65
N THR A 154 1.93 22.84 -4.60
CA THR A 154 0.55 23.03 -4.11
C THR A 154 -0.31 23.70 -5.19
N LEU A 155 -1.57 23.34 -5.22
CA LEU A 155 -2.58 23.98 -6.05
C LEU A 155 -3.51 24.79 -5.17
N GLU A 156 -3.94 25.94 -5.67
CA GLU A 156 -4.91 26.82 -5.03
C GLU A 156 -6.20 26.87 -5.85
N VAL A 157 -7.29 27.33 -5.21
CA VAL A 157 -8.54 27.59 -5.92
C VAL A 157 -8.28 28.69 -6.97
N GLY A 158 -8.78 28.47 -8.17
CA GLY A 158 -8.51 29.33 -9.34
C GLY A 158 -7.33 28.90 -10.21
N ASP A 159 -6.49 27.99 -9.76
CA ASP A 159 -5.38 27.46 -10.60
C ASP A 159 -5.92 26.72 -11.83
N LYS A 160 -5.26 26.92 -12.95
CA LYS A 160 -5.51 26.16 -14.18
C LYS A 160 -4.71 24.85 -14.18
N VAL A 161 -5.37 23.77 -14.53
CA VAL A 161 -4.77 22.45 -14.50
C VAL A 161 -5.20 21.61 -15.70
N LYS A 162 -4.35 20.64 -16.08
CA LYS A 162 -4.70 19.54 -16.98
C LYS A 162 -4.89 18.27 -16.20
N ILE A 163 -5.82 17.42 -16.66
CA ILE A 163 -6.15 16.15 -16.01
C ILE A 163 -5.35 15.02 -16.65
N MET A 164 -4.78 14.16 -15.81
CA MET A 164 -4.10 12.95 -16.25
C MET A 164 -5.09 11.96 -16.87
N ARG A 165 -4.81 11.54 -18.10
CA ARG A 165 -5.59 10.57 -18.83
C ARG A 165 -5.15 9.16 -18.49
N LYS A 166 -6.10 8.26 -18.25
CA LYS A 166 -5.81 6.82 -18.19
C LYS A 166 -5.66 6.29 -19.62
N LYS A 167 -4.46 5.90 -20.00
CA LYS A 167 -4.20 5.26 -21.28
C LYS A 167 -4.76 3.83 -21.29
N ALA A 168 -5.31 3.40 -22.41
CA ALA A 168 -5.60 1.99 -22.65
C ALA A 168 -4.29 1.19 -22.83
N ILE A 169 -4.30 -0.09 -22.45
CA ILE A 169 -3.12 -0.98 -22.57
C ILE A 169 -2.60 -1.06 -24.01
N THR A 170 -3.49 -0.92 -24.98
CA THR A 170 -3.20 -0.97 -26.42
C THR A 170 -2.74 0.36 -27.02
N GLU A 171 -2.69 1.43 -26.21
CA GLU A 171 -2.41 2.76 -26.71
C GLU A 171 -0.91 3.02 -26.83
N LYS A 172 -0.47 3.68 -27.93
CA LYS A 172 0.95 3.96 -28.17
C LYS A 172 1.55 4.85 -27.07
N GLU A 173 2.77 4.56 -26.65
CA GLU A 173 3.48 5.32 -25.60
C GLU A 173 3.62 6.82 -25.91
N ARG A 174 3.66 7.19 -27.18
CA ARG A 174 3.83 8.60 -27.64
C ARG A 174 2.58 9.46 -27.45
N THR A 175 1.44 8.92 -27.09
CA THR A 175 0.23 9.72 -26.86
C THR A 175 0.36 10.52 -25.55
N SER A 176 -0.20 11.74 -25.54
CA SER A 176 -0.17 12.61 -24.35
C SER A 176 -0.76 11.89 -23.13
N ASN A 177 -0.13 12.08 -22.00
CA ASN A 177 -0.65 11.60 -20.69
C ASN A 177 -1.73 12.53 -20.12
N TRP A 178 -2.00 13.66 -20.77
CA TRP A 178 -2.88 14.71 -20.29
C TRP A 178 -4.04 14.92 -21.25
N LEU A 179 -5.23 15.18 -20.73
CA LEU A 179 -6.36 15.62 -21.52
C LEU A 179 -6.05 16.98 -22.18
N ALA A 180 -6.60 17.21 -23.36
CA ALA A 180 -6.35 18.43 -24.15
C ALA A 180 -6.94 19.69 -23.49
N GLY A 181 -8.00 19.56 -22.68
CA GLY A 181 -8.67 20.67 -22.01
C GLY A 181 -7.90 21.20 -20.80
N GLU A 182 -8.11 22.48 -20.50
CA GLU A 182 -7.72 23.12 -19.25
C GLU A 182 -8.95 23.23 -18.34
N TYR A 183 -8.74 23.01 -17.06
CA TYR A 183 -9.77 23.04 -16.03
C TYR A 183 -9.33 23.98 -14.92
N VAL A 184 -10.27 24.59 -14.24
CA VAL A 184 -9.98 25.49 -13.11
C VAL A 184 -10.31 24.76 -11.81
N VAL A 185 -9.43 24.86 -10.81
CA VAL A 185 -9.67 24.34 -9.47
C VAL A 185 -10.75 25.19 -8.81
N GLU A 186 -11.88 24.58 -8.49
CA GLU A 186 -13.05 25.22 -7.91
C GLU A 186 -13.10 25.07 -6.39
N GLU A 187 -12.68 23.90 -5.90
CA GLU A 187 -12.70 23.59 -4.47
C GLU A 187 -11.55 22.65 -4.11
N ILE A 188 -11.00 22.85 -2.92
CA ILE A 188 -10.01 21.95 -2.31
C ILE A 188 -10.59 21.47 -0.99
N PHE A 189 -10.74 20.17 -0.83
CA PHE A 189 -11.25 19.58 0.40
C PHE A 189 -10.46 18.34 0.81
N GLU A 190 -10.56 17.99 2.06
CA GLU A 190 -9.90 16.82 2.63
C GLU A 190 -10.93 15.72 2.93
N ARG A 191 -10.60 14.50 2.50
CA ARG A 191 -11.37 13.30 2.81
C ARG A 191 -10.44 12.14 3.01
N LEU A 192 -10.65 11.35 4.06
CA LEU A 192 -9.79 10.21 4.42
C LEU A 192 -8.30 10.62 4.52
N ASN A 193 -8.05 11.78 5.13
CA ASN A 193 -6.73 12.37 5.30
C ASN A 193 -5.95 12.59 3.98
N GLN A 194 -6.69 12.79 2.89
CA GLN A 194 -6.14 13.08 1.56
C GLN A 194 -6.81 14.29 0.96
N LYS A 195 -6.01 15.17 0.35
CA LYS A 195 -6.50 16.36 -0.36
C LYS A 195 -7.05 15.97 -1.73
N TYR A 196 -8.26 16.44 -1.99
CA TYR A 196 -8.96 16.32 -3.25
C TYR A 196 -9.23 17.68 -3.85
N TYR A 197 -9.27 17.73 -5.16
CA TYR A 197 -9.48 18.92 -5.96
C TYR A 197 -10.74 18.71 -6.81
N ARG A 198 -11.72 19.58 -6.65
CA ARG A 198 -12.88 19.65 -7.55
C ARG A 198 -12.59 20.67 -8.64
N LEU A 199 -12.85 20.29 -9.88
CA LEU A 199 -12.60 21.14 -11.03
C LEU A 199 -13.91 21.57 -11.66
N ALA A 200 -13.97 22.80 -12.16
CA ALA A 200 -15.11 23.32 -12.90
C ALA A 200 -15.42 22.44 -14.11
N GLY A 201 -16.67 21.99 -14.22
CA GLY A 201 -17.12 21.15 -15.32
C GLY A 201 -16.62 19.69 -15.31
N TYR A 202 -16.04 19.22 -14.20
CA TYR A 202 -15.58 17.83 -14.08
C TYR A 202 -16.23 17.11 -12.88
N ASN A 203 -16.90 16.00 -13.14
CA ASN A 203 -17.83 15.39 -12.19
C ASN A 203 -17.20 14.63 -11.02
N ARG A 204 -15.89 14.31 -11.07
CA ARG A 204 -15.26 13.60 -9.96
C ARG A 204 -14.13 14.42 -9.33
N PRO A 205 -13.97 14.34 -8.00
CA PRO A 205 -12.79 14.91 -7.36
C PRO A 205 -11.54 14.15 -7.74
N LEU A 206 -10.44 14.86 -7.89
CA LEU A 206 -9.13 14.36 -8.33
C LEU A 206 -8.10 14.59 -7.25
N MET A 207 -7.06 13.76 -7.25
CA MET A 207 -5.92 13.91 -6.35
C MET A 207 -4.81 14.74 -7.01
N ARG A 208 -3.88 15.25 -6.19
CA ARG A 208 -2.80 16.11 -6.67
C ARG A 208 -1.97 15.52 -7.81
N HIS A 209 -1.66 14.23 -7.76
CA HIS A 209 -0.86 13.54 -8.78
C HIS A 209 -1.59 13.33 -10.11
N GLU A 210 -2.92 13.46 -10.13
CA GLU A 210 -3.74 13.39 -11.35
C GLU A 210 -3.82 14.74 -12.08
N LEU A 211 -3.20 15.79 -11.51
CA LEU A 211 -3.29 17.17 -12.00
C LEU A 211 -1.93 17.73 -12.38
N LEU A 212 -1.84 18.40 -13.52
CA LEU A 212 -0.71 19.18 -13.96
C LEU A 212 -1.10 20.65 -13.93
N LYS A 213 -0.38 21.47 -13.14
CA LYS A 213 -0.55 22.92 -13.16
C LYS A 213 -0.06 23.45 -14.51
N VAL A 214 -0.84 24.32 -15.13
CA VAL A 214 -0.55 24.95 -16.43
C VAL A 214 -0.02 26.34 -16.20
#